data_3eb3664be74f7885921f2fe96ab1e4cd
#
_entry.id   3eb3664be74f7885921f2fe96ab1e4cd
#
_cell.length_a   1.000
_cell.length_b   1.000
_cell.length_c   1.000
_cell.angle_alpha   90.00
_cell.angle_beta   90.00
_cell.angle_gamma   90.00
#
_symmetry.space_group_name_H-M   'P 1'
#
loop_
_entity.id
_entity.type
_entity.pdbx_description
1 polymer ?
#
loop_
_entity_poly.entity_id
_entity_poly.type
_entity_poly.pdbx_seq_one_letter_code
_entity_poly.pdbx_strand_id
1 'polypeptide(L)'
;LVCIDEVLFNKEELTERIKYLSTTNINKLEAKGKDKREVEFFGKFILCSNNEESFIKIDAQETRFWVLKIPSVHLEVTDYLKRLTDEIPAFLYYLSNREMSTRHSTRMWFSPEQIRTKALERLVRNNRGHLEKELASLLVDVMEQFDLEQVDFCPLDVLPILGKTRSRPYMS
;
A
#
# COMPACT_ATOMS: atom_id res chain seq x y z
N LEU A 1 4.71 -11.86 -13.99
CA LEU A 1 4.86 -10.57 -13.33
C LEU A 1 4.08 -9.53 -14.13
N VAL A 2 3.26 -8.73 -13.44
CA VAL A 2 2.46 -7.63 -14.02
C VAL A 2 3.00 -6.34 -13.43
N CYS A 3 3.57 -5.47 -14.25
CA CYS A 3 4.01 -4.15 -13.85
C CYS A 3 2.98 -3.12 -14.32
N ILE A 4 2.49 -2.30 -13.38
CA ILE A 4 1.56 -1.21 -13.66
C ILE A 4 2.26 0.07 -13.26
N ASP A 5 2.55 0.90 -14.25
CA ASP A 5 3.20 2.19 -14.06
C ASP A 5 2.17 3.32 -13.90
N GLU A 6 2.58 4.41 -13.27
CA GLU A 6 1.76 5.58 -12.99
C GLU A 6 0.44 5.27 -12.25
N VAL A 7 0.52 4.39 -11.26
CA VAL A 7 -0.66 3.94 -10.51
C VAL A 7 -1.23 5.06 -9.66
N LEU A 8 -2.53 5.30 -9.80
CA LEU A 8 -3.34 6.12 -8.91
C LEU A 8 -4.66 5.40 -8.61
N PHE A 9 -4.66 4.57 -7.58
CA PHE A 9 -5.85 3.83 -7.12
C PHE A 9 -6.58 4.60 -6.02
N ASN A 10 -7.21 5.71 -6.41
CA ASN A 10 -8.02 6.54 -5.51
C ASN A 10 -9.39 5.90 -5.19
N LYS A 11 -9.80 4.86 -5.93
CA LYS A 11 -11.02 4.09 -5.67
C LYS A 11 -10.68 2.81 -4.91
N GLU A 12 -11.40 2.58 -3.83
CA GLU A 12 -11.25 1.39 -2.99
C GLU A 12 -11.47 0.08 -3.77
N GLU A 13 -12.43 0.09 -4.70
CA GLU A 13 -12.73 -1.05 -5.58
C GLU A 13 -11.50 -1.56 -6.35
N LEU A 14 -10.65 -0.67 -6.86
CA LEU A 14 -9.43 -1.04 -7.57
C LEU A 14 -8.41 -1.68 -6.63
N THR A 15 -8.27 -1.15 -5.44
CA THR A 15 -7.39 -1.73 -4.41
C THR A 15 -7.86 -3.13 -4.03
N GLU A 16 -9.15 -3.31 -3.78
CA GLU A 16 -9.71 -4.63 -3.46
C GLU A 16 -9.56 -5.62 -4.62
N ARG A 17 -9.66 -5.15 -5.85
CA ARG A 17 -9.42 -6.00 -7.03
C ARG A 17 -7.98 -6.50 -7.11
N ILE A 18 -7.00 -5.64 -6.83
CA ILE A 18 -5.58 -6.03 -6.78
C ILE A 18 -5.32 -7.00 -5.62
N LYS A 19 -5.89 -6.74 -4.45
CA LYS A 19 -5.81 -7.64 -3.29
C LYS A 19 -6.36 -9.03 -3.63
N TYR A 20 -7.53 -9.09 -4.27
CA TYR A 20 -8.12 -10.33 -4.72
C TYR A 20 -7.22 -11.07 -5.71
N LEU A 21 -6.78 -10.40 -6.77
CA LEU A 21 -5.94 -11.00 -7.81
C LEU A 21 -4.56 -11.44 -7.28
N SER A 22 -4.01 -10.75 -6.28
CA SER A 22 -2.72 -11.13 -5.68
C SER A 22 -2.79 -12.39 -4.81
N THR A 23 -4.00 -12.79 -4.40
CA THR A 23 -4.22 -13.90 -3.44
C THR A 23 -4.98 -15.07 -4.03
N THR A 24 -5.62 -14.90 -5.18
CA THR A 24 -6.36 -15.99 -5.83
C THR A 24 -5.43 -16.90 -6.63
N ASN A 25 -5.72 -18.19 -6.60
CA ASN A 25 -5.04 -19.16 -7.46
C ASN A 25 -5.83 -19.40 -8.76
N ILE A 26 -7.13 -19.13 -8.74
CA ILE A 26 -8.03 -19.37 -9.87
C ILE A 26 -8.79 -18.07 -10.15
N ASN A 27 -8.84 -17.66 -11.40
CA ASN A 27 -9.65 -16.52 -11.82
C ASN A 27 -10.61 -16.94 -12.92
N LYS A 28 -11.79 -16.31 -12.94
CA LYS A 28 -12.81 -16.55 -13.96
C LYS A 28 -12.62 -15.55 -15.11
N LEU A 29 -12.39 -16.06 -16.29
CA LEU A 29 -12.37 -15.29 -17.54
C LEU A 29 -13.70 -15.40 -18.24
N GLU A 30 -14.29 -14.26 -18.55
CA GLU A 30 -15.50 -14.13 -19.33
C GLU A 30 -15.19 -13.28 -20.56
N ALA A 31 -15.07 -13.92 -21.70
CA ALA A 31 -14.95 -13.23 -22.98
C ALA A 31 -16.33 -13.01 -23.58
N LYS A 32 -16.55 -11.87 -24.25
CA LYS A 32 -17.83 -11.56 -24.90
C LYS A 32 -18.26 -12.70 -25.84
N GLY A 33 -19.42 -13.28 -25.57
CA GLY A 33 -19.99 -14.36 -26.37
C GLY A 33 -19.37 -15.75 -26.15
N LYS A 34 -18.63 -15.97 -25.08
CA LYS A 34 -18.08 -17.27 -24.69
C LYS A 34 -18.46 -17.60 -23.24
N ASP A 35 -18.56 -18.89 -22.95
CA ASP A 35 -18.79 -19.37 -21.60
C ASP A 35 -17.66 -18.99 -20.65
N LYS A 36 -18.01 -18.73 -19.38
CA LYS A 36 -17.04 -18.48 -18.32
C LYS A 36 -16.14 -19.71 -18.15
N ARG A 37 -14.85 -19.48 -18.18
CA ARG A 37 -13.87 -20.53 -17.87
C ARG A 37 -12.98 -20.12 -16.71
N GLU A 38 -12.64 -21.09 -15.89
CA GLU A 38 -11.66 -20.91 -14.82
C GLU A 38 -10.26 -21.09 -15.37
N VAL A 39 -9.36 -20.22 -14.98
CA VAL A 39 -7.95 -20.26 -15.34
C VAL A 39 -7.11 -20.10 -14.08
N GLU A 40 -6.01 -20.85 -14.03
CA GLU A 40 -5.02 -20.65 -12.98
C GLU A 40 -4.36 -19.26 -13.13
N PHE A 41 -4.20 -18.57 -12.01
CA PHE A 41 -3.66 -17.23 -11.99
C PHE A 41 -2.42 -17.15 -11.10
N PHE A 42 -1.27 -16.93 -11.72
CA PHE A 42 0.02 -16.83 -11.05
C PHE A 42 0.56 -15.40 -11.03
N GLY A 43 -0.28 -14.43 -11.29
CA GLY A 43 0.12 -13.03 -11.40
C GLY A 43 0.70 -12.48 -10.10
N LYS A 44 1.85 -11.83 -10.20
CA LYS A 44 2.43 -10.99 -9.16
C LYS A 44 2.47 -9.56 -9.69
N PHE A 45 2.19 -8.59 -8.82
CA PHE A 45 2.05 -7.20 -9.22
C PHE A 45 3.22 -6.38 -8.69
N ILE A 46 3.74 -5.50 -9.55
CA ILE A 46 4.57 -4.36 -9.19
C ILE A 46 3.78 -3.12 -9.58
N LEU A 47 3.54 -2.25 -8.61
CA LEU A 47 2.82 -1.00 -8.79
C LEU A 47 3.82 0.14 -8.62
N CYS A 48 3.99 0.97 -9.65
CA CYS A 48 4.87 2.13 -9.61
C CYS A 48 4.03 3.41 -9.56
N SER A 49 4.42 4.36 -8.73
CA SER A 49 3.73 5.65 -8.63
C SER A 49 4.69 6.75 -8.19
N ASN A 50 4.52 7.93 -8.76
CA ASN A 50 5.19 9.15 -8.31
C ASN A 50 4.45 9.82 -7.14
N ASN A 51 3.23 9.37 -6.81
CA ASN A 51 2.47 9.87 -5.68
C ASN A 51 2.79 9.04 -4.43
N GLU A 52 3.65 9.57 -3.56
CA GLU A 52 4.08 8.88 -2.33
C GLU A 52 3.00 8.82 -1.24
N GLU A 53 1.94 9.61 -1.35
CA GLU A 53 1.03 9.85 -0.23
C GLU A 53 -0.31 9.14 -0.34
N SER A 54 -0.83 8.98 -1.56
CA SER A 54 -2.21 8.56 -1.76
C SER A 54 -2.46 7.72 -3.02
N PHE A 55 -1.43 7.08 -3.57
CA PHE A 55 -1.59 6.32 -4.82
C PHE A 55 -2.45 5.06 -4.66
N ILE A 56 -2.60 4.55 -3.44
CA ILE A 56 -3.41 3.38 -3.12
C ILE A 56 -3.94 3.49 -1.70
N LYS A 57 -5.16 2.99 -1.45
CA LYS A 57 -5.73 2.91 -0.11
C LYS A 57 -5.27 1.64 0.59
N ILE A 58 -4.57 1.79 1.70
CA ILE A 58 -4.04 0.68 2.51
C ILE A 58 -4.43 0.89 3.96
N ASP A 59 -4.96 -0.16 4.58
CA ASP A 59 -5.27 -0.19 6.00
C ASP A 59 -4.04 -0.49 6.85
N ALA A 60 -4.09 -0.11 8.13
CA ALA A 60 -2.97 -0.28 9.06
C ALA A 60 -2.57 -1.77 9.28
N GLN A 61 -3.51 -2.69 9.09
CA GLN A 61 -3.30 -4.14 9.27
C GLN A 61 -3.01 -4.88 7.96
N GLU A 62 -2.83 -4.17 6.85
CA GLU A 62 -2.61 -4.78 5.55
C GLU A 62 -1.20 -5.37 5.44
N THR A 63 -1.10 -6.63 5.07
CA THR A 63 0.16 -7.39 4.96
C THR A 63 0.50 -7.81 3.53
N ARG A 64 -0.32 -7.47 2.54
CA ARG A 64 -0.15 -7.88 1.14
C ARG A 64 0.72 -6.92 0.33
N PHE A 65 0.95 -5.71 0.84
CA PHE A 65 1.74 -4.69 0.15
C PHE A 65 3.11 -4.51 0.80
N TRP A 66 4.14 -4.68 0.00
CA TRP A 66 5.49 -4.30 0.36
C TRP A 66 5.81 -2.98 -0.35
N VAL A 67 5.75 -1.88 0.37
CA VAL A 67 5.93 -0.54 -0.20
C VAL A 67 7.37 -0.09 -0.01
N LEU A 68 8.03 0.26 -1.11
CA LEU A 68 9.40 0.75 -1.12
C LEU A 68 9.45 2.15 -1.73
N LYS A 69 10.19 3.04 -1.09
CA LYS A 69 10.57 4.31 -1.70
C LYS A 69 11.89 4.11 -2.42
N ILE A 70 11.85 4.33 -3.73
CA ILE A 70 13.06 4.31 -4.56
C ILE A 70 13.63 5.73 -4.57
N PRO A 71 14.91 5.93 -4.21
CA PRO A 71 15.54 7.23 -4.29
C PRO A 71 15.64 7.70 -5.74
N SER A 72 15.59 9.00 -5.96
CA SER A 72 15.81 9.58 -7.28
C SER A 72 17.20 9.25 -7.78
N VAL A 73 17.29 8.79 -9.01
CA VAL A 73 18.55 8.52 -9.69
C VAL A 73 18.98 9.81 -10.41
N HIS A 74 19.91 10.54 -9.83
CA HIS A 74 20.45 11.77 -10.40
C HIS A 74 21.61 11.46 -11.35
N LEU A 75 21.38 10.58 -12.32
CA LEU A 75 22.38 10.24 -13.32
C LEU A 75 21.97 10.86 -14.65
N GLU A 76 22.68 11.88 -15.07
CA GLU A 76 22.61 12.43 -16.43
C GLU A 76 23.39 11.51 -17.40
N VAL A 77 22.92 10.29 -17.57
CA VAL A 77 23.52 9.31 -18.47
C VAL A 77 22.59 9.14 -19.66
N THR A 78 23.00 9.66 -20.82
CA THR A 78 22.18 9.66 -22.03
C THR A 78 21.88 8.25 -22.58
N ASP A 79 22.72 7.26 -22.26
CA ASP A 79 22.61 5.87 -22.69
C ASP A 79 22.14 4.92 -21.56
N TYR A 80 21.51 5.47 -20.51
CA TYR A 80 21.12 4.71 -19.31
C TYR A 80 20.26 3.48 -19.61
N LEU A 81 19.23 3.64 -20.45
CA LEU A 81 18.36 2.53 -20.86
C LEU A 81 19.14 1.42 -21.59
N LYS A 82 20.07 1.81 -22.46
CA LYS A 82 20.91 0.84 -23.17
C LYS A 82 21.78 0.05 -22.18
N ARG A 83 22.43 0.72 -21.25
CA ARG A 83 23.24 0.05 -20.20
C ARG A 83 22.41 -0.91 -19.36
N LEU A 84 21.22 -0.50 -18.92
CA LEU A 84 20.31 -1.39 -18.21
C LEU A 84 19.94 -2.63 -19.04
N THR A 85 19.69 -2.44 -20.33
CA THR A 85 19.36 -3.55 -21.25
C THR A 85 20.55 -4.50 -21.41
N ASP A 86 21.75 -3.97 -21.53
CA ASP A 86 22.99 -4.75 -21.64
C ASP A 86 23.29 -5.56 -20.36
N GLU A 87 22.81 -5.11 -19.19
CA GLU A 87 22.95 -5.80 -17.89
C GLU A 87 21.92 -6.91 -17.65
N ILE A 88 20.85 -7.01 -18.45
CA ILE A 88 19.78 -8.03 -18.28
C ILE A 88 20.34 -9.46 -18.18
N PRO A 89 21.28 -9.91 -19.03
CA PRO A 89 21.80 -11.28 -18.91
C PRO A 89 22.51 -11.54 -17.58
N ALA A 90 23.29 -10.59 -17.09
CA ALA A 90 23.97 -10.69 -15.79
C ALA A 90 22.97 -10.72 -14.62
N PHE A 91 21.92 -9.90 -14.70
CA PHE A 91 20.86 -9.90 -13.70
C PHE A 91 20.07 -11.21 -13.70
N LEU A 92 19.74 -11.77 -14.86
CA LEU A 92 19.08 -13.07 -14.98
C LEU A 92 19.96 -14.20 -14.41
N TYR A 93 21.25 -14.17 -14.69
CA TYR A 93 22.20 -15.12 -14.11
C TYR A 93 22.21 -15.02 -12.57
N TYR A 94 22.29 -13.81 -12.03
CA TYR A 94 22.21 -13.59 -10.58
C TYR A 94 20.91 -14.16 -9.98
N LEU A 95 19.75 -13.87 -10.60
CA LEU A 95 18.46 -14.38 -10.13
C LEU A 95 18.36 -15.90 -10.18
N SER A 96 18.91 -16.53 -11.24
CA SER A 96 18.87 -17.98 -11.40
C SER A 96 19.73 -18.73 -10.38
N ASN A 97 20.77 -18.07 -9.86
CA ASN A 97 21.68 -18.66 -8.88
C ASN A 97 21.43 -18.17 -7.43
N ARG A 98 20.40 -17.30 -7.26
CA ARG A 98 20.11 -16.76 -5.94
C ARG A 98 19.38 -17.79 -5.07
N GLU A 99 19.90 -18.05 -3.90
CA GLU A 99 19.18 -18.78 -2.87
C GLU A 99 18.04 -17.91 -2.28
N MET A 100 16.89 -18.53 -2.11
CA MET A 100 15.76 -17.86 -1.49
C MET A 100 15.98 -17.70 0.00
N SER A 101 15.72 -16.52 0.53
CA SER A 101 15.87 -16.22 1.97
C SER A 101 14.85 -16.95 2.85
N THR A 102 13.82 -17.52 2.25
CA THR A 102 12.80 -18.31 2.94
C THR A 102 12.45 -19.55 2.13
N ARG A 103 12.16 -20.64 2.83
CA ARG A 103 11.67 -21.90 2.24
C ARG A 103 10.14 -21.97 2.19
N HIS A 104 9.45 -20.96 2.73
CA HIS A 104 8.00 -20.94 2.73
C HIS A 104 7.46 -20.67 1.33
N SER A 105 6.48 -21.45 0.91
CA SER A 105 5.83 -21.36 -0.41
C SER A 105 4.49 -20.62 -0.37
N THR A 106 4.11 -20.06 0.78
CA THR A 106 2.84 -19.32 0.93
C THR A 106 3.04 -17.83 0.71
N ARG A 107 1.94 -17.10 0.51
CA ARG A 107 1.93 -15.63 0.39
C ARG A 107 2.47 -14.90 1.63
N MET A 108 2.51 -15.56 2.78
CA MET A 108 3.01 -15.04 4.06
C MET A 108 4.49 -15.36 4.27
N TRP A 109 5.29 -15.20 3.23
CA TRP A 109 6.72 -15.49 3.26
C TRP A 109 7.50 -14.55 4.16
N PHE A 110 7.03 -13.33 4.26
CA PHE A 110 7.72 -12.27 5.01
C PHE A 110 6.95 -11.96 6.28
N SER A 111 7.68 -11.77 7.36
CA SER A 111 7.07 -11.33 8.60
C SER A 111 6.56 -9.89 8.48
N PRO A 112 5.57 -9.48 9.29
CA PRO A 112 5.11 -8.10 9.31
C PRO A 112 6.25 -7.09 9.49
N GLU A 113 7.27 -7.41 10.30
CA GLU A 113 8.43 -6.57 10.54
C GLU A 113 9.27 -6.34 9.27
N GLN A 114 9.40 -7.37 8.43
CA GLN A 114 10.15 -7.27 7.17
C GLN A 114 9.46 -6.38 6.12
N ILE A 115 8.14 -6.41 6.07
CA ILE A 115 7.35 -5.61 5.12
C ILE A 115 6.99 -4.22 5.65
N ARG A 116 7.13 -3.98 6.96
CA ARG A 116 6.82 -2.70 7.62
C ARG A 116 7.92 -1.68 7.32
N THR A 117 7.81 -1.03 6.19
CA THR A 117 8.73 0.03 5.77
C THR A 117 8.21 1.41 6.18
N LYS A 118 9.13 2.38 6.29
CA LYS A 118 8.75 3.80 6.53
C LYS A 118 7.81 4.34 5.43
N ALA A 119 7.96 3.84 4.20
CA ALA A 119 7.08 4.22 3.10
C ALA A 119 5.66 3.68 3.29
N LEU A 120 5.51 2.43 3.73
CA LEU A 120 4.21 1.85 4.07
C LEU A 120 3.55 2.62 5.24
N GLU A 121 4.30 2.90 6.30
CA GLU A 121 3.78 3.65 7.47
C GLU A 121 3.29 5.05 7.09
N ARG A 122 4.02 5.74 6.21
CA ARG A 122 3.61 7.05 5.68
C ARG A 122 2.30 6.93 4.91
N LEU A 123 2.20 5.96 4.01
CA LEU A 123 1.03 5.73 3.19
C LEU A 123 -0.21 5.39 4.05
N VAL A 124 -0.07 4.50 5.03
CA VAL A 124 -1.14 4.18 5.99
C VAL A 124 -1.59 5.42 6.76
N ARG A 125 -0.65 6.23 7.26
CA ARG A 125 -0.97 7.48 7.98
C ARG A 125 -1.74 8.45 7.10
N ASN A 126 -1.35 8.59 5.84
CA ASN A 126 -2.03 9.50 4.91
C ASN A 126 -3.41 9.00 4.48
N ASN A 127 -3.64 7.69 4.54
CA ASN A 127 -4.93 7.08 4.24
C ASN A 127 -5.94 7.11 5.41
N ARG A 128 -5.51 7.54 6.60
CA ARG A 128 -6.43 7.72 7.73
C ARG A 128 -7.54 8.71 7.38
N GLY A 129 -8.75 8.43 7.87
CA GLY A 129 -9.89 9.33 7.71
C GLY A 129 -9.63 10.70 8.35
N HIS A 130 -10.33 11.72 7.87
CA HIS A 130 -10.20 13.08 8.40
C HIS A 130 -10.45 13.13 9.91
N LEU A 131 -11.50 12.45 10.37
CA LEU A 131 -11.85 12.38 11.79
C LEU A 131 -10.75 11.71 12.63
N GLU A 132 -10.14 10.64 12.10
CA GLU A 132 -9.05 9.96 12.79
C GLU A 132 -7.80 10.84 12.89
N LYS A 133 -7.51 11.63 11.85
CA LYS A 133 -6.41 12.60 11.86
C LYS A 133 -6.66 13.72 12.86
N GLU A 134 -7.88 14.28 12.89
CA GLU A 134 -8.26 15.31 13.85
C GLU A 134 -8.18 14.81 15.29
N LEU A 135 -8.67 13.59 15.54
CA LEU A 135 -8.58 12.97 16.86
C LEU A 135 -7.12 12.75 17.27
N ALA A 136 -6.29 12.21 16.39
CA ALA A 136 -4.88 12.00 16.68
C ALA A 136 -4.15 13.31 16.98
N SER A 137 -4.43 14.38 16.22
CA SER A 137 -3.86 15.70 16.49
C SER A 137 -4.30 16.24 17.86
N LEU A 138 -5.60 16.17 18.17
CA LEU A 138 -6.13 16.62 19.46
C LEU A 138 -5.48 15.90 20.63
N LEU A 139 -5.30 14.57 20.52
CA LEU A 139 -4.67 13.80 21.60
C LEU A 139 -3.20 14.17 21.78
N VAL A 140 -2.46 14.36 20.69
CA VAL A 140 -1.06 14.82 20.75
C VAL A 140 -0.99 16.21 21.41
N ASP A 141 -1.83 17.16 21.00
CA ASP A 141 -1.86 18.51 21.56
C ASP A 141 -2.12 18.47 23.08
N VAL A 142 -3.06 17.62 23.54
CA VAL A 142 -3.36 17.44 24.96
C VAL A 142 -2.18 16.83 25.71
N MET A 143 -1.55 15.79 25.15
CA MET A 143 -0.38 15.15 25.75
C MET A 143 0.78 16.13 25.90
N GLU A 144 1.06 16.92 24.86
CA GLU A 144 2.12 17.94 24.91
C GLU A 144 1.81 19.07 25.88
N GLN A 145 0.56 19.55 25.90
CA GLN A 145 0.15 20.66 26.77
C GLN A 145 0.26 20.32 28.27
N PHE A 146 -0.01 19.07 28.62
CA PHE A 146 -0.04 18.61 30.02
C PHE A 146 1.14 17.70 30.38
N ASP A 147 2.13 17.55 29.47
CA ASP A 147 3.32 16.69 29.64
C ASP A 147 2.94 15.26 30.06
N LEU A 148 1.99 14.66 29.33
CA LEU A 148 1.45 13.33 29.61
C LEU A 148 2.08 12.28 28.70
N GLU A 149 2.46 11.14 29.26
CA GLU A 149 2.89 9.97 28.48
C GLU A 149 1.70 9.14 27.97
N GLN A 150 0.55 9.24 28.60
CA GLN A 150 -0.66 8.49 28.26
C GLN A 150 -1.90 9.34 28.53
N VAL A 151 -2.90 9.21 27.66
CA VAL A 151 -4.23 9.81 27.83
C VAL A 151 -5.30 8.75 27.63
N ASP A 152 -6.12 8.57 28.66
CA ASP A 152 -7.33 7.76 28.58
C ASP A 152 -8.51 8.68 28.25
N PHE A 153 -9.32 8.30 27.26
CA PHE A 153 -10.51 9.07 26.86
C PHE A 153 -11.66 8.15 26.46
N CYS A 154 -12.87 8.65 26.56
CA CYS A 154 -14.03 8.02 25.97
C CYS A 154 -14.59 8.85 24.80
N PRO A 155 -15.41 8.26 23.91
CA PRO A 155 -15.99 9.01 22.79
C PRO A 155 -16.78 10.26 23.21
N LEU A 156 -17.38 10.27 24.41
CA LEU A 156 -18.13 11.42 24.91
C LEU A 156 -17.25 12.61 25.24
N ASP A 157 -15.97 12.39 25.56
CA ASP A 157 -15.03 13.46 25.90
C ASP A 157 -14.61 14.23 24.65
N VAL A 158 -14.45 13.54 23.52
CA VAL A 158 -13.89 14.10 22.29
C VAL A 158 -14.94 14.52 21.26
N LEU A 159 -16.11 13.90 21.24
CA LEU A 159 -17.19 14.24 20.30
C LEU A 159 -17.62 15.72 20.32
N PRO A 160 -17.75 16.39 21.49
CA PRO A 160 -18.11 17.81 21.51
C PRO A 160 -17.05 18.71 20.89
N ILE A 161 -15.79 18.30 20.92
CA ILE A 161 -14.64 19.03 20.36
C ILE A 161 -14.58 18.83 18.86
N LEU A 162 -14.63 17.58 18.39
CA LEU A 162 -14.62 17.19 16.99
C LEU A 162 -15.93 17.57 16.26
N GLY A 163 -17.07 17.56 16.96
CA GLY A 163 -18.37 17.91 16.41
C GLY A 163 -18.58 19.41 16.14
N LYS A 164 -17.77 20.29 16.74
CA LYS A 164 -17.82 21.72 16.46
C LYS A 164 -17.35 22.09 15.06
N THR A 165 -16.64 21.20 14.37
CA THR A 165 -16.21 21.35 12.98
C THR A 165 -17.24 20.87 11.96
N ARG A 166 -18.32 20.19 12.38
CA ARG A 166 -19.41 19.72 11.51
C ARG A 166 -20.77 20.31 11.89
N SER A 167 -21.02 21.55 11.48
CA SER A 167 -22.38 22.08 11.39
C SER A 167 -23.06 21.56 10.11
N ARG A 168 -23.50 20.30 10.09
CA ARG A 168 -24.57 19.83 9.22
C ARG A 168 -25.48 18.93 10.02
N PRO A 169 -26.74 19.37 10.27
CA PRO A 169 -27.73 18.48 10.83
C PRO A 169 -28.03 17.38 9.82
N TYR A 170 -27.95 16.12 10.24
CA TYR A 170 -28.62 15.04 9.53
C TYR A 170 -30.11 15.34 9.59
N MET A 171 -30.69 15.76 8.48
CA MET A 171 -32.13 15.70 8.31
C MET A 171 -32.50 14.23 8.07
N SER A 172 -33.38 13.78 8.92
CA SER A 172 -34.14 12.52 8.92
C SER A 172 -34.69 12.14 7.56
#